data_dab989c582722b36e1ea4781730afc0a
#
_entry.id   dab989c582722b36e1ea4781730afc0a
#
_cell.length_a   1.000
_cell.length_b   1.000
_cell.length_c   1.000
_cell.angle_alpha   90.00
_cell.angle_beta   90.00
_cell.angle_gamma   90.00
#
_symmetry.space_group_name_H-M   'P 1'
#
loop_
_entity.id
_entity.type
_entity.pdbx_description
1 polymer ?
#
loop_
_entity_poly.entity_id
_entity_poly.type
_entity_poly.pdbx_seq_one_letter_code
_entity_poly.pdbx_strand_id
1 'polypeptide(L)'
;MEGLLINKLAEDLLHLALVQGASDLHIEPDGQGVRVRIRVDGLLQQLCVLPHSQQSTLLTQLKVWSGMDIAEKRVPQDGRLLLEHEGSKVDLRLSSLPTVNGEKLAIRFLQRQDNLLQLEQLQFSDDNLQRYRRLFHQPNGLVLLTGPTGSGKTTTLYATLQELDAAASNIITLEDPVEYKLPGINQVAVNRRSGLTFAAGLRSVVRQDPDVIMLGEIRDEETAAMAVHAALTGHLVLSTLHTNDAIGAVYRLLDMGIADYLLAAGLRGVLAQRLLRRPCRYCGERRLATAAELQYLGYSADEKLQVVQAHGCEHCHGTGYRGRLALHELVVFDKRMQQLLVNGADEAELLQEARKQGWRSLYADAVAKVLQGATTVEELWRVGITGEADYA
;
A
#
# COMPACT_ATOMS: atom_id res chain seq x y z
N MET A 1 26.62 11.78 33.48
CA MET A 1 27.17 11.25 32.21
C MET A 1 26.28 10.19 31.58
N GLU A 2 25.63 9.30 32.32
CA GLU A 2 24.72 8.29 31.77
C GLU A 2 23.51 8.89 31.01
N GLY A 3 22.89 9.96 31.52
CA GLY A 3 21.73 10.58 30.84
C GLY A 3 22.04 11.22 29.48
N LEU A 4 23.25 11.73 29.27
CA LEU A 4 23.70 12.27 27.99
C LEU A 4 23.97 11.17 26.93
N LEU A 5 24.46 10.01 27.37
CA LEU A 5 24.71 8.84 26.54
C LEU A 5 23.42 8.19 26.04
N ILE A 6 22.34 8.24 26.82
CA ILE A 6 21.06 7.61 26.52
C ILE A 6 20.21 8.50 25.59
N ASN A 7 20.29 9.83 25.74
CA ASN A 7 19.71 10.76 24.77
C ASN A 7 20.25 10.47 23.36
N LYS A 8 21.52 10.20 23.27
CA LYS A 8 22.18 9.83 22.03
C LYS A 8 21.69 8.48 21.46
N LEU A 9 21.43 7.48 22.33
CA LEU A 9 20.98 6.16 21.86
C LEU A 9 19.63 6.22 21.14
N ALA A 10 18.64 6.94 21.65
CA ALA A 10 17.34 7.07 21.01
C ALA A 10 17.45 7.81 19.66
N GLU A 11 18.23 8.90 19.63
CA GLU A 11 18.53 9.62 18.40
C GLU A 11 19.26 8.74 17.38
N ASP A 12 20.31 8.05 17.79
CA ASP A 12 21.10 7.17 16.93
C ASP A 12 20.24 6.06 16.32
N LEU A 13 19.33 5.45 17.10
CA LEU A 13 18.40 4.43 16.59
C LEU A 13 17.43 4.99 15.55
N LEU A 14 16.86 6.18 15.79
CA LEU A 14 15.94 6.83 14.84
C LEU A 14 16.67 7.23 13.56
N HIS A 15 17.85 7.84 13.68
CA HIS A 15 18.65 8.22 12.51
C HIS A 15 19.14 7.01 11.72
N LEU A 16 19.61 5.95 12.39
CA LEU A 16 20.03 4.72 11.73
C LEU A 16 18.89 4.06 10.97
N ALA A 17 17.68 4.03 11.55
CA ALA A 17 16.49 3.52 10.89
C ALA A 17 16.15 4.35 9.62
N LEU A 18 16.25 5.69 9.71
CA LEU A 18 16.03 6.57 8.54
C LEU A 18 17.04 6.35 7.43
N VAL A 19 18.33 6.27 7.77
CA VAL A 19 19.42 6.02 6.80
C VAL A 19 19.22 4.69 6.08
N GLN A 20 18.69 3.67 6.77
CA GLN A 20 18.37 2.39 6.17
C GLN A 20 17.04 2.38 5.41
N GLY A 21 16.31 3.48 5.35
CA GLY A 21 15.03 3.59 4.66
C GLY A 21 13.88 2.82 5.34
N ALA A 22 13.94 2.73 6.67
CA ALA A 22 12.90 2.05 7.43
C ALA A 22 11.55 2.77 7.35
N SER A 23 10.46 2.02 7.18
CA SER A 23 9.10 2.50 7.34
C SER A 23 8.64 2.48 8.79
N ASP A 24 9.14 1.50 9.58
CA ASP A 24 8.79 1.32 10.99
C ASP A 24 10.01 0.88 11.78
N LEU A 25 10.08 1.30 13.04
CA LEU A 25 11.03 0.85 14.05
C LEU A 25 10.25 0.25 15.21
N HIS A 26 10.64 -0.94 15.66
CA HIS A 26 10.03 -1.66 16.76
C HIS A 26 11.05 -1.87 17.87
N ILE A 27 10.69 -1.44 19.08
CA ILE A 27 11.45 -1.65 20.33
C ILE A 27 10.64 -2.63 21.17
N GLU A 28 11.16 -3.86 21.31
CA GLU A 28 10.41 -5.00 21.82
C GLU A 28 11.17 -5.67 22.97
N PRO A 29 10.69 -5.53 24.20
CA PRO A 29 11.27 -6.27 25.33
C PRO A 29 10.96 -7.77 25.19
N ASP A 30 11.95 -8.59 25.43
CA ASP A 30 11.80 -10.05 25.54
C ASP A 30 12.59 -10.60 26.77
N GLY A 31 12.61 -11.92 26.93
CA GLY A 31 13.30 -12.55 28.07
C GLY A 31 14.82 -12.40 28.09
N GLN A 32 15.45 -11.94 27.01
CA GLN A 32 16.90 -11.82 26.86
C GLN A 32 17.39 -10.36 26.81
N GLY A 33 16.49 -9.40 26.56
CA GLY A 33 16.85 -7.99 26.43
C GLY A 33 15.76 -7.17 25.75
N VAL A 34 16.17 -6.14 25.04
CA VAL A 34 15.28 -5.30 24.22
C VAL A 34 15.69 -5.48 22.76
N ARG A 35 14.89 -6.21 22.02
CA ARG A 35 15.10 -6.41 20.59
C ARG A 35 14.63 -5.19 19.83
N VAL A 36 15.53 -4.60 19.04
CA VAL A 36 15.25 -3.49 18.16
C VAL A 36 15.20 -4.00 16.73
N ARG A 37 14.06 -3.81 16.06
CA ARG A 37 13.85 -4.23 14.66
C ARG A 37 13.36 -3.07 13.83
N ILE A 38 13.74 -3.05 12.57
CA ILE A 38 13.27 -2.10 11.57
C ILE A 38 12.50 -2.84 10.46
N ARG A 39 11.54 -2.16 9.86
CA ARG A 39 10.88 -2.65 8.64
C ARG A 39 11.42 -1.88 7.45
N VAL A 40 12.11 -2.58 6.55
CA VAL A 40 12.64 -2.03 5.31
C VAL A 40 12.03 -2.80 4.14
N ASP A 41 11.50 -2.09 3.15
CA ASP A 41 10.84 -2.69 1.99
C ASP A 41 9.80 -3.79 2.34
N GLY A 42 9.07 -3.58 3.44
CA GLY A 42 8.01 -4.47 3.93
C GLY A 42 8.49 -5.61 4.84
N LEU A 43 9.79 -5.86 4.95
CA LEU A 43 10.34 -6.93 5.79
C LEU A 43 10.94 -6.41 7.10
N LEU A 44 10.69 -7.15 8.18
CA LEU A 44 11.32 -6.90 9.48
C LEU A 44 12.74 -7.47 9.51
N GLN A 45 13.68 -6.64 9.97
CA GLN A 45 15.08 -6.99 10.15
C GLN A 45 15.51 -6.61 11.56
N GLN A 46 16.33 -7.43 12.18
CA GLN A 46 16.90 -7.12 13.48
C GLN A 46 18.04 -6.10 13.31
N LEU A 47 17.91 -4.97 13.98
CA LEU A 47 18.94 -3.93 14.00
C LEU A 47 19.97 -4.22 15.10
N CYS A 48 19.51 -4.43 16.34
CA CYS A 48 20.35 -4.78 17.49
C CYS A 48 19.51 -5.41 18.61
N VAL A 49 20.20 -5.85 19.65
CA VAL A 49 19.62 -6.23 20.95
C VAL A 49 20.28 -5.38 22.01
N LEU A 50 19.50 -4.72 22.84
CA LEU A 50 19.97 -3.87 23.93
C LEU A 50 19.80 -4.60 25.28
N PRO A 51 20.65 -4.31 26.27
CA PRO A 51 20.45 -4.81 27.62
C PRO A 51 19.12 -4.31 28.21
N HIS A 52 18.48 -5.11 29.08
CA HIS A 52 17.26 -4.71 29.81
C HIS A 52 17.42 -3.40 30.59
N SER A 53 18.60 -3.11 31.10
CA SER A 53 18.89 -1.87 31.86
C SER A 53 18.65 -0.60 31.03
N GLN A 54 18.69 -0.68 29.71
CA GLN A 54 18.47 0.47 28.82
C GLN A 54 17.00 0.65 28.43
N GLN A 55 16.13 -0.35 28.64
CA GLN A 55 14.73 -0.33 28.25
C GLN A 55 13.98 0.86 28.83
N SER A 56 13.95 0.97 30.15
CA SER A 56 13.16 1.99 30.86
C SER A 56 13.53 3.40 30.40
N THR A 57 14.81 3.67 30.26
CA THR A 57 15.31 5.00 29.94
C THR A 57 15.02 5.34 28.46
N LEU A 58 15.22 4.37 27.56
CA LEU A 58 14.91 4.55 26.13
C LEU A 58 13.41 4.82 25.92
N LEU A 59 12.53 4.03 26.53
CA LEU A 59 11.09 4.22 26.44
C LEU A 59 10.64 5.54 27.05
N THR A 60 11.15 5.90 28.23
CA THR A 60 10.83 7.17 28.89
C THR A 60 11.17 8.35 28.00
N GLN A 61 12.32 8.33 27.36
CA GLN A 61 12.76 9.39 26.48
C GLN A 61 11.86 9.54 25.25
N LEU A 62 11.56 8.43 24.57
CA LEU A 62 10.68 8.43 23.40
C LEU A 62 9.24 8.86 23.76
N LYS A 63 8.74 8.47 24.95
CA LYS A 63 7.44 8.93 25.46
C LYS A 63 7.45 10.44 25.71
N VAL A 64 8.48 10.97 26.36
CA VAL A 64 8.61 12.42 26.60
C VAL A 64 8.61 13.19 25.28
N TRP A 65 9.42 12.76 24.32
CA TRP A 65 9.52 13.43 23.02
C TRP A 65 8.23 13.39 22.22
N SER A 66 7.44 12.34 22.39
CA SER A 66 6.17 12.14 21.65
C SER A 66 4.93 12.64 22.41
N GLY A 67 5.11 13.22 23.63
CA GLY A 67 4.01 13.75 24.43
C GLY A 67 3.15 12.69 25.12
N MET A 68 3.66 11.46 25.31
CA MET A 68 2.99 10.40 26.04
C MET A 68 3.23 10.54 27.55
N ASP A 69 2.31 9.99 28.36
CA ASP A 69 2.47 9.91 29.82
C ASP A 69 3.49 8.83 30.18
N ILE A 70 4.57 9.25 30.88
CA ILE A 70 5.65 8.37 31.32
C ILE A 70 5.25 7.53 32.54
N ALA A 71 4.29 7.99 33.33
CA ALA A 71 3.82 7.30 34.53
C ALA A 71 2.84 6.15 34.20
N GLU A 72 2.08 6.30 33.12
CA GLU A 72 1.13 5.28 32.71
C GLU A 72 1.82 4.22 31.80
N LYS A 73 1.77 2.96 32.25
CA LYS A 73 2.40 1.80 31.60
C LYS A 73 1.43 0.64 31.35
N ARG A 74 0.16 0.79 31.75
CA ARG A 74 -0.85 -0.29 31.77
C ARG A 74 -1.80 -0.25 30.58
N VAL A 75 -1.86 0.87 29.89
CA VAL A 75 -2.75 1.08 28.72
C VAL A 75 -1.94 1.53 27.52
N PRO A 76 -2.41 1.20 26.29
CA PRO A 76 -1.80 1.71 25.07
C PRO A 76 -1.85 3.23 24.99
N GLN A 77 -0.82 3.83 24.42
CA GLN A 77 -0.75 5.27 24.18
C GLN A 77 -0.23 5.53 22.78
N ASP A 78 -0.69 6.63 22.20
CA ASP A 78 -0.22 7.14 20.90
C ASP A 78 0.40 8.52 21.10
N GLY A 79 1.47 8.80 20.37
CA GLY A 79 2.19 10.06 20.39
C GLY A 79 2.74 10.44 19.04
N ARG A 80 3.23 11.69 18.93
CA ARG A 80 3.85 12.22 17.71
C ARG A 80 5.15 12.92 18.05
N LEU A 81 6.13 12.79 17.16
CA LEU A 81 7.43 13.43 17.26
C LEU A 81 7.83 13.98 15.89
N LEU A 82 8.33 15.20 15.84
CA LEU A 82 8.99 15.75 14.64
C LEU A 82 10.50 15.59 14.85
N LEU A 83 11.12 14.78 14.00
CA LEU A 83 12.57 14.57 13.98
C LEU A 83 13.19 15.36 12.84
N GLU A 84 14.25 16.09 13.10
CA GLU A 84 15.05 16.73 12.05
C GLU A 84 16.15 15.78 11.58
N HIS A 85 16.19 15.51 10.28
CA HIS A 85 17.16 14.62 9.65
C HIS A 85 17.60 15.22 8.31
N GLU A 86 18.90 15.48 8.14
CA GLU A 86 19.48 16.06 6.93
C GLU A 86 18.76 17.33 6.42
N GLY A 87 18.38 18.22 7.36
CA GLY A 87 17.66 19.47 7.04
C GLY A 87 16.19 19.32 6.72
N SER A 88 15.65 18.10 6.72
CA SER A 88 14.24 17.80 6.51
C SER A 88 13.56 17.39 7.82
N LYS A 89 12.29 17.75 7.98
CA LYS A 89 11.47 17.32 9.14
C LYS A 89 10.72 16.05 8.80
N VAL A 90 10.96 14.98 9.56
CA VAL A 90 10.26 13.70 9.44
C VAL A 90 9.23 13.63 10.56
N ASP A 91 7.96 13.39 10.20
CA ASP A 91 6.88 13.15 11.17
C ASP A 91 6.91 11.68 11.62
N LEU A 92 7.01 11.45 12.92
CA LEU A 92 7.03 10.14 13.54
C LEU A 92 5.73 9.94 14.33
N ARG A 93 5.06 8.82 14.06
CA ARG A 93 3.94 8.34 14.90
C ARG A 93 4.43 7.20 15.77
N LEU A 94 4.23 7.36 17.06
CA LEU A 94 4.65 6.39 18.07
C LEU A 94 3.40 5.77 18.70
N SER A 95 3.44 4.45 18.91
CA SER A 95 2.39 3.74 19.64
C SER A 95 3.03 2.81 20.66
N SER A 96 2.68 2.96 21.94
CA SER A 96 3.11 2.06 23.01
C SER A 96 2.04 1.03 23.33
N LEU A 97 2.47 -0.19 23.64
CA LEU A 97 1.60 -1.29 24.01
C LEU A 97 2.18 -2.06 25.20
N PRO A 98 1.44 -2.20 26.31
CA PRO A 98 1.84 -3.07 27.42
C PRO A 98 1.94 -4.54 26.96
N THR A 99 3.04 -5.19 27.31
CA THR A 99 3.23 -6.64 27.08
C THR A 99 3.67 -7.32 28.38
N VAL A 100 3.68 -8.64 28.40
CA VAL A 100 4.12 -9.42 29.57
C VAL A 100 5.58 -9.18 29.96
N ASN A 101 6.42 -8.74 29.02
CA ASN A 101 7.85 -8.45 29.25
C ASN A 101 8.13 -6.94 29.41
N GLY A 102 7.09 -6.09 29.48
CA GLY A 102 7.20 -4.64 29.55
C GLY A 102 6.54 -3.94 28.34
N GLU A 103 6.67 -2.62 28.26
CA GLU A 103 6.08 -1.88 27.15
C GLU A 103 6.88 -2.10 25.85
N LYS A 104 6.16 -2.46 24.78
CA LYS A 104 6.63 -2.42 23.41
C LYS A 104 6.34 -1.03 22.84
N LEU A 105 7.23 -0.52 21.99
CA LEU A 105 7.01 0.71 21.21
C LEU A 105 7.16 0.43 19.72
N ALA A 106 6.19 0.90 18.95
CA ALA A 106 6.25 0.92 17.49
C ALA A 106 6.32 2.37 17.02
N ILE A 107 7.24 2.68 16.13
CA ILE A 107 7.48 4.02 15.59
C ILE A 107 7.36 3.93 14.08
N ARG A 108 6.40 4.65 13.50
CA ARG A 108 6.24 4.78 12.05
C ARG A 108 6.85 6.07 11.56
N PHE A 109 7.69 5.97 10.54
CA PHE A 109 8.32 7.10 9.87
C PHE A 109 7.42 7.56 8.71
N LEU A 110 6.81 8.74 8.86
CA LEU A 110 6.08 9.39 7.79
C LEU A 110 7.06 10.31 7.06
N GLN A 111 7.84 9.73 6.15
CA GLN A 111 8.71 10.53 5.31
C GLN A 111 7.84 11.42 4.43
N ARG A 112 8.08 12.73 4.48
CA ARG A 112 7.61 13.61 3.41
C ARG A 112 8.34 13.16 2.14
N GLN A 113 7.63 12.48 1.27
CA GLN A 113 8.11 12.33 -0.09
C GLN A 113 7.99 13.71 -0.74
N ASP A 114 9.08 14.49 -0.72
CA ASP A 114 9.15 15.77 -1.43
C ASP A 114 8.99 15.57 -2.95
N ASN A 115 9.13 14.33 -3.42
CA ASN A 115 8.83 13.89 -4.77
C ASN A 115 7.66 12.89 -4.73
N LEU A 116 6.44 13.39 -4.86
CA LEU A 116 5.27 12.56 -5.10
C LEU A 116 5.50 11.74 -6.38
N LEU A 117 5.35 10.41 -6.27
CA LEU A 117 5.54 9.53 -7.42
C LEU A 117 4.48 9.82 -8.48
N GLN A 118 4.92 9.96 -9.72
CA GLN A 118 4.03 10.02 -10.89
C GLN A 118 3.62 8.61 -11.31
N LEU A 119 2.51 8.47 -12.03
CA LEU A 119 2.00 7.16 -12.46
C LEU A 119 3.02 6.37 -13.30
N GLU A 120 3.84 7.05 -14.11
CA GLU A 120 4.93 6.47 -14.91
C GLU A 120 5.98 5.77 -14.05
N GLN A 121 6.20 6.26 -12.84
CA GLN A 121 7.20 5.71 -11.91
C GLN A 121 6.70 4.45 -11.19
N LEU A 122 5.39 4.16 -11.24
CA LEU A 122 4.76 3.03 -10.56
C LEU A 122 4.90 1.69 -11.31
N GLN A 123 5.61 1.68 -12.45
CA GLN A 123 5.91 0.46 -13.20
C GLN A 123 4.69 -0.24 -13.78
N PHE A 124 3.68 0.50 -14.17
CA PHE A 124 2.64 -0.02 -15.05
C PHE A 124 3.23 -0.55 -16.35
N SER A 125 2.60 -1.55 -16.96
CA SER A 125 2.78 -1.77 -18.40
C SER A 125 2.14 -0.61 -19.17
N ASP A 126 2.67 -0.27 -20.35
CA ASP A 126 2.18 0.85 -21.14
C ASP A 126 0.67 0.72 -21.43
N ASP A 127 0.20 -0.49 -21.74
CA ASP A 127 -1.20 -0.79 -21.99
C ASP A 127 -2.06 -0.54 -20.74
N ASN A 128 -1.67 -1.10 -19.58
CA ASN A 128 -2.41 -0.89 -18.33
C ASN A 128 -2.42 0.58 -17.91
N LEU A 129 -1.32 1.32 -18.11
CA LEU A 129 -1.26 2.75 -17.78
C LEU A 129 -2.26 3.55 -18.63
N GLN A 130 -2.28 3.31 -19.95
CA GLN A 130 -3.21 3.99 -20.87
C GLN A 130 -4.68 3.65 -20.54
N ARG A 131 -4.97 2.39 -20.24
CA ARG A 131 -6.32 1.96 -19.83
C ARG A 131 -6.74 2.58 -18.51
N TYR A 132 -5.85 2.58 -17.50
CA TYR A 132 -6.10 3.17 -16.21
C TYR A 132 -6.37 4.68 -16.33
N ARG A 133 -5.56 5.40 -17.13
CA ARG A 133 -5.80 6.81 -17.43
C ARG A 133 -7.18 7.07 -18.02
N ARG A 134 -7.64 6.25 -18.94
CA ARG A 134 -9.00 6.38 -19.52
C ARG A 134 -10.10 6.22 -18.48
N LEU A 135 -9.87 5.46 -17.40
CA LEU A 135 -10.87 5.25 -16.36
C LEU A 135 -11.07 6.49 -15.50
N PHE A 136 -10.00 7.10 -15.03
CA PHE A 136 -10.11 8.28 -14.13
C PHE A 136 -10.22 9.62 -14.86
N HIS A 137 -10.18 9.63 -16.19
CA HIS A 137 -10.58 10.79 -17.01
C HIS A 137 -12.03 10.71 -17.50
N GLN A 138 -12.81 9.72 -17.06
CA GLN A 138 -14.24 9.69 -17.30
C GLN A 138 -14.94 10.73 -16.42
N PRO A 139 -16.06 11.33 -16.91
CA PRO A 139 -16.76 12.36 -16.15
C PRO A 139 -17.38 11.83 -14.86
N ASN A 140 -17.68 10.53 -14.78
CA ASN A 140 -18.27 9.87 -13.62
C ASN A 140 -18.00 8.37 -13.62
N GLY A 141 -18.21 7.77 -12.48
CA GLY A 141 -18.09 6.32 -12.27
C GLY A 141 -17.23 5.98 -11.08
N LEU A 142 -17.20 4.72 -10.72
CA LEU A 142 -16.42 4.17 -9.63
C LEU A 142 -15.19 3.46 -10.17
N VAL A 143 -14.00 3.89 -9.74
CA VAL A 143 -12.73 3.22 -10.01
C VAL A 143 -12.15 2.74 -8.68
N LEU A 144 -11.86 1.46 -8.59
CA LEU A 144 -11.39 0.82 -7.37
C LEU A 144 -9.95 0.36 -7.48
N LEU A 145 -9.20 0.55 -6.42
CA LEU A 145 -7.90 -0.09 -6.21
C LEU A 145 -8.05 -1.16 -5.14
N THR A 146 -7.53 -2.34 -5.38
CA THR A 146 -7.59 -3.41 -4.40
C THR A 146 -6.23 -4.05 -4.14
N GLY A 147 -6.10 -4.71 -3.01
CA GLY A 147 -4.90 -5.38 -2.56
C GLY A 147 -4.74 -5.32 -1.04
N PRO A 148 -3.84 -6.11 -0.45
CA PRO A 148 -3.60 -6.12 0.99
C PRO A 148 -3.05 -4.77 1.49
N THR A 149 -3.00 -4.63 2.80
CA THR A 149 -2.31 -3.51 3.44
C THR A 149 -0.86 -3.47 2.99
N GLY A 150 -0.37 -2.27 2.65
CA GLY A 150 1.00 -2.10 2.17
C GLY A 150 1.23 -2.45 0.69
N SER A 151 0.20 -2.70 -0.11
CA SER A 151 0.32 -2.92 -1.56
C SER A 151 0.54 -1.64 -2.38
N GLY A 152 0.56 -0.46 -1.76
CA GLY A 152 0.82 0.82 -2.41
C GLY A 152 -0.41 1.53 -2.98
N LYS A 153 -1.63 1.11 -2.63
CA LYS A 153 -2.89 1.70 -3.13
C LYS A 153 -2.97 3.22 -2.95
N THR A 154 -2.67 3.71 -1.74
CA THR A 154 -2.68 5.15 -1.44
C THR A 154 -1.69 5.92 -2.32
N THR A 155 -0.49 5.38 -2.54
CA THR A 155 0.51 5.98 -3.43
C THR A 155 -0.02 6.11 -4.85
N THR A 156 -0.67 5.06 -5.37
CA THR A 156 -1.26 5.07 -6.71
C THR A 156 -2.44 6.02 -6.79
N LEU A 157 -3.34 6.06 -5.79
CA LEU A 157 -4.43 7.04 -5.74
C LEU A 157 -3.91 8.47 -5.71
N TYR A 158 -2.90 8.75 -4.89
CA TYR A 158 -2.33 10.09 -4.82
C TYR A 158 -1.64 10.49 -6.14
N ALA A 159 -0.93 9.56 -6.80
CA ALA A 159 -0.39 9.79 -8.13
C ALA A 159 -1.50 10.07 -9.17
N THR A 160 -2.63 9.37 -9.06
CA THR A 160 -3.81 9.61 -9.89
C THR A 160 -4.41 11.00 -9.65
N LEU A 161 -4.57 11.39 -8.38
CA LEU A 161 -5.10 12.72 -8.03
C LEU A 161 -4.21 13.87 -8.51
N GLN A 162 -2.89 13.67 -8.56
CA GLN A 162 -1.95 14.67 -9.08
C GLN A 162 -2.00 14.83 -10.59
N GLU A 163 -2.42 13.78 -11.33
CA GLU A 163 -2.60 13.86 -12.78
C GLU A 163 -3.91 14.58 -13.17
N LEU A 164 -4.87 14.66 -12.24
CA LEU A 164 -6.11 15.41 -12.43
C LEU A 164 -5.88 16.92 -12.26
N ASP A 165 -6.56 17.71 -13.09
CA ASP A 165 -6.48 19.17 -13.02
C ASP A 165 -7.27 19.72 -11.84
N ALA A 166 -6.60 19.91 -10.71
CA ALA A 166 -7.19 20.47 -9.49
C ALA A 166 -7.57 21.97 -9.62
N ALA A 167 -7.14 22.66 -10.68
CA ALA A 167 -7.57 24.03 -10.94
C ALA A 167 -8.92 24.08 -11.66
N ALA A 168 -9.24 23.06 -12.47
CA ALA A 168 -10.48 22.96 -13.20
C ALA A 168 -11.52 22.04 -12.54
N SER A 169 -11.12 21.22 -11.55
CA SER A 169 -11.97 20.22 -10.89
C SER A 169 -11.97 20.38 -9.37
N ASN A 170 -13.13 20.31 -8.74
CA ASN A 170 -13.25 20.27 -7.29
C ASN A 170 -12.98 18.84 -6.78
N ILE A 171 -11.78 18.60 -6.29
CA ILE A 171 -11.33 17.30 -5.79
C ILE A 171 -11.41 17.30 -4.27
N ILE A 172 -12.18 16.36 -3.71
CA ILE A 172 -12.33 16.20 -2.26
C ILE A 172 -11.97 14.76 -1.87
N THR A 173 -11.15 14.61 -0.81
CA THR A 173 -10.80 13.31 -0.27
C THR A 173 -11.34 13.10 1.14
N LEU A 174 -11.64 11.85 1.50
CA LEU A 174 -11.96 11.39 2.85
C LEU A 174 -10.97 10.28 3.23
N GLU A 175 -10.19 10.49 4.29
CA GLU A 175 -9.03 9.63 4.60
C GLU A 175 -8.92 9.34 6.11
N ASP A 176 -8.40 8.18 6.48
CA ASP A 176 -8.19 7.75 7.87
C ASP A 176 -6.80 7.12 8.08
N PRO A 177 -5.76 7.92 8.30
CA PRO A 177 -5.69 9.39 8.21
C PRO A 177 -5.19 9.90 6.85
N VAL A 178 -5.12 11.23 6.67
CA VAL A 178 -4.37 11.86 5.56
C VAL A 178 -2.88 11.56 5.76
N GLU A 179 -2.24 10.95 4.75
CA GLU A 179 -0.82 10.57 4.83
C GLU A 179 0.09 11.78 4.58
N TYR A 180 -0.18 12.58 3.55
CA TYR A 180 0.50 13.84 3.27
C TYR A 180 -0.40 14.78 2.47
N LYS A 181 -0.10 16.08 2.52
CA LYS A 181 -0.92 17.11 1.89
C LYS A 181 -0.67 17.18 0.39
N LEU A 182 -1.74 17.19 -0.39
CA LEU A 182 -1.73 17.40 -1.83
C LEU A 182 -2.16 18.86 -2.13
N PRO A 183 -1.35 19.62 -2.88
CA PRO A 183 -1.72 21.00 -3.25
C PRO A 183 -2.98 21.00 -4.11
N GLY A 184 -3.88 21.95 -3.87
CA GLY A 184 -5.11 22.13 -4.65
C GLY A 184 -6.24 21.13 -4.35
N ILE A 185 -6.05 20.18 -3.44
CA ILE A 185 -7.03 19.14 -3.10
C ILE A 185 -7.56 19.37 -1.69
N ASN A 186 -8.87 19.25 -1.53
CA ASN A 186 -9.57 19.39 -0.26
C ASN A 186 -9.55 18.03 0.49
N GLN A 187 -8.57 17.82 1.36
CA GLN A 187 -8.38 16.57 2.10
C GLN A 187 -9.05 16.63 3.47
N VAL A 188 -9.99 15.71 3.72
CA VAL A 188 -10.73 15.59 4.96
C VAL A 188 -10.26 14.37 5.73
N ALA A 189 -9.74 14.58 6.94
CA ALA A 189 -9.39 13.50 7.85
C ALA A 189 -10.62 13.01 8.62
N VAL A 190 -10.91 11.72 8.53
CA VAL A 190 -11.93 11.05 9.35
C VAL A 190 -11.60 11.22 10.83
N ASN A 191 -12.61 11.51 11.64
CA ASN A 191 -12.48 11.63 13.09
C ASN A 191 -13.71 10.99 13.77
N ARG A 192 -13.58 9.73 14.11
CA ARG A 192 -14.68 8.96 14.74
C ARG A 192 -15.11 9.52 16.09
N ARG A 193 -14.20 10.18 16.82
CA ARG A 193 -14.53 10.80 18.13
C ARG A 193 -15.50 11.98 17.98
N SER A 194 -15.43 12.70 16.88
CA SER A 194 -16.36 13.79 16.55
C SER A 194 -17.57 13.35 15.72
N GLY A 195 -17.71 12.04 15.41
CA GLY A 195 -18.77 11.51 14.57
C GLY A 195 -18.51 11.62 13.07
N LEU A 196 -17.35 12.15 12.65
CA LEU A 196 -16.98 12.24 11.23
C LEU A 196 -16.43 10.88 10.76
N THR A 197 -17.33 10.00 10.32
CA THR A 197 -17.02 8.70 9.69
C THR A 197 -16.92 8.85 8.17
N PHE A 198 -16.51 7.79 7.45
CA PHE A 198 -16.53 7.79 5.98
C PHE A 198 -17.94 8.05 5.43
N ALA A 199 -18.96 7.37 5.92
CA ALA A 199 -20.33 7.55 5.49
C ALA A 199 -20.85 8.96 5.80
N ALA A 200 -20.66 9.47 7.03
CA ALA A 200 -21.07 10.81 7.42
C ALA A 200 -20.36 11.90 6.60
N GLY A 201 -19.06 11.73 6.37
CA GLY A 201 -18.26 12.62 5.53
C GLY A 201 -18.75 12.61 4.09
N LEU A 202 -18.97 11.44 3.49
CA LEU A 202 -19.41 11.31 2.10
C LEU A 202 -20.79 11.96 1.87
N ARG A 203 -21.74 11.80 2.83
CA ARG A 203 -23.03 12.53 2.77
C ARG A 203 -22.86 14.04 2.70
N SER A 204 -21.80 14.58 3.30
CA SER A 204 -21.51 16.01 3.27
C SER A 204 -20.77 16.41 2.01
N VAL A 205 -19.81 15.60 1.57
CA VAL A 205 -18.98 15.86 0.40
C VAL A 205 -19.82 15.97 -0.87
N VAL A 206 -20.81 15.09 -1.09
CA VAL A 206 -21.69 15.17 -2.28
C VAL A 206 -22.51 16.47 -2.39
N ARG A 207 -22.57 17.26 -1.31
CA ARG A 207 -23.22 18.60 -1.30
C ARG A 207 -22.23 19.76 -1.43
N GLN A 208 -20.95 19.45 -1.66
CA GLN A 208 -19.88 20.44 -1.82
C GLN A 208 -19.52 20.66 -3.29
N ASP A 209 -20.41 20.30 -4.22
CA ASP A 209 -20.18 20.39 -5.67
C ASP A 209 -18.86 19.75 -6.12
N PRO A 210 -18.60 18.49 -5.75
CA PRO A 210 -17.36 17.80 -6.12
C PRO A 210 -17.46 17.25 -7.53
N ASP A 211 -16.37 17.35 -8.29
CA ASP A 211 -16.19 16.60 -9.54
C ASP A 211 -15.58 15.22 -9.26
N VAL A 212 -14.62 15.19 -8.33
CA VAL A 212 -13.87 13.96 -7.97
C VAL A 212 -13.92 13.76 -6.46
N ILE A 213 -14.29 12.56 -6.06
CA ILE A 213 -14.32 12.13 -4.65
C ILE A 213 -13.35 10.97 -4.48
N MET A 214 -12.38 11.09 -3.58
CA MET A 214 -11.53 9.97 -3.19
C MET A 214 -11.90 9.51 -1.78
N LEU A 215 -12.24 8.23 -1.64
CA LEU A 215 -12.45 7.57 -0.35
C LEU A 215 -11.22 6.71 -0.05
N GLY A 216 -10.60 6.93 1.09
CA GLY A 216 -9.43 6.15 1.50
C GLY A 216 -9.69 4.65 1.40
N GLU A 217 -10.85 4.20 1.86
CA GLU A 217 -11.29 2.81 1.72
C GLU A 217 -12.81 2.65 1.93
N ILE A 218 -13.37 1.57 1.38
CA ILE A 218 -14.73 1.10 1.63
C ILE A 218 -14.64 -0.12 2.57
N ARG A 219 -15.24 0.00 3.78
CA ARG A 219 -15.21 -1.07 4.80
C ARG A 219 -16.59 -1.68 5.07
N ASP A 220 -17.65 -0.93 4.81
CA ASP A 220 -19.01 -1.27 5.20
C ASP A 220 -20.01 -0.99 4.07
N GLU A 221 -21.19 -1.62 4.18
CA GLU A 221 -22.29 -1.53 3.23
C GLU A 221 -22.72 -0.07 3.00
N GLU A 222 -22.83 0.73 4.07
CA GLU A 222 -23.30 2.10 3.98
C GLU A 222 -22.36 2.97 3.12
N THR A 223 -21.06 2.86 3.38
CA THR A 223 -20.03 3.58 2.59
C THR A 223 -20.02 3.07 1.14
N ALA A 224 -20.17 1.75 0.91
CA ALA A 224 -20.22 1.16 -0.42
C ALA A 224 -21.42 1.67 -1.22
N ALA A 225 -22.62 1.62 -0.64
CA ALA A 225 -23.84 2.10 -1.29
C ALA A 225 -23.73 3.57 -1.67
N MET A 226 -23.23 4.42 -0.77
CA MET A 226 -23.05 5.84 -1.02
C MET A 226 -22.01 6.12 -2.10
N ALA A 227 -20.90 5.36 -2.14
CA ALA A 227 -19.88 5.50 -3.18
C ALA A 227 -20.42 5.18 -4.57
N VAL A 228 -21.20 4.08 -4.68
CA VAL A 228 -21.86 3.70 -5.93
C VAL A 228 -22.90 4.75 -6.33
N HIS A 229 -23.72 5.23 -5.40
CA HIS A 229 -24.68 6.29 -5.70
C HIS A 229 -24.02 7.58 -6.16
N ALA A 230 -22.93 8.01 -5.52
CA ALA A 230 -22.18 9.19 -5.96
C ALA A 230 -21.66 9.02 -7.40
N ALA A 231 -21.12 7.82 -7.71
CA ALA A 231 -20.66 7.49 -9.06
C ALA A 231 -21.79 7.52 -10.11
N LEU A 232 -22.99 7.10 -9.74
CA LEU A 232 -24.18 7.11 -10.62
C LEU A 232 -24.77 8.53 -10.80
N THR A 233 -24.57 9.40 -9.81
CA THR A 233 -25.14 10.76 -9.82
C THR A 233 -24.20 11.83 -10.40
N GLY A 234 -23.14 11.42 -11.10
CA GLY A 234 -22.32 12.33 -11.89
C GLY A 234 -20.90 12.56 -11.39
N HIS A 235 -20.47 11.93 -10.29
CA HIS A 235 -19.14 12.12 -9.72
C HIS A 235 -18.17 11.01 -10.13
N LEU A 236 -16.91 11.37 -10.32
CA LEU A 236 -15.84 10.36 -10.38
C LEU A 236 -15.47 9.98 -8.95
N VAL A 237 -15.65 8.69 -8.61
CA VAL A 237 -15.33 8.17 -7.28
C VAL A 237 -14.13 7.23 -7.37
N LEU A 238 -13.09 7.55 -6.62
CA LEU A 238 -11.89 6.72 -6.48
C LEU A 238 -11.88 6.13 -5.07
N SER A 239 -11.67 4.81 -4.93
CA SER A 239 -11.61 4.21 -3.59
C SER A 239 -10.76 2.95 -3.55
N THR A 240 -10.58 2.39 -2.33
CA THR A 240 -9.86 1.13 -2.15
C THR A 240 -10.69 0.05 -1.46
N LEU A 241 -10.33 -1.19 -1.77
CA LEU A 241 -10.80 -2.41 -1.11
C LEU A 241 -9.61 -3.29 -0.67
N HIS A 242 -9.91 -4.34 0.08
CA HIS A 242 -8.95 -5.33 0.53
C HIS A 242 -9.32 -6.72 0.00
N THR A 243 -9.18 -6.93 -1.31
CA THR A 243 -9.32 -8.23 -1.97
C THR A 243 -8.01 -8.64 -2.63
N ASN A 244 -7.89 -9.91 -3.03
CA ASN A 244 -6.64 -10.43 -3.56
C ASN A 244 -6.43 -10.10 -5.04
N ASP A 245 -7.50 -9.92 -5.79
CA ASP A 245 -7.55 -9.71 -7.23
C ASP A 245 -8.65 -8.72 -7.60
N ALA A 246 -8.75 -8.36 -8.87
CA ALA A 246 -9.69 -7.35 -9.34
C ALA A 246 -11.14 -7.84 -9.39
N ILE A 247 -11.38 -9.11 -9.74
CA ILE A 247 -12.74 -9.66 -9.81
C ILE A 247 -13.29 -9.89 -8.40
N GLY A 248 -12.47 -10.36 -7.46
CA GLY A 248 -12.85 -10.49 -6.06
C GLY A 248 -13.35 -9.18 -5.43
N ALA A 249 -12.91 -8.01 -5.92
CA ALA A 249 -13.43 -6.73 -5.48
C ALA A 249 -14.90 -6.51 -5.88
N VAL A 250 -15.33 -7.05 -7.02
CA VAL A 250 -16.72 -7.01 -7.47
C VAL A 250 -17.59 -7.83 -6.53
N TYR A 251 -17.21 -9.09 -6.30
CA TYR A 251 -17.94 -9.97 -5.38
C TYR A 251 -17.98 -9.42 -3.96
N ARG A 252 -16.91 -8.79 -3.52
CA ARG A 252 -16.88 -8.14 -2.20
C ARG A 252 -17.93 -7.03 -2.07
N LEU A 253 -18.17 -6.24 -3.13
CA LEU A 253 -19.25 -5.25 -3.12
C LEU A 253 -20.64 -5.87 -3.19
N LEU A 254 -20.82 -6.95 -3.95
CA LEU A 254 -22.06 -7.72 -3.95
C LEU A 254 -22.34 -8.31 -2.57
N ASP A 255 -21.35 -8.89 -1.89
CA ASP A 255 -21.45 -9.40 -0.51
C ASP A 255 -21.76 -8.31 0.51
N MET A 256 -21.35 -7.07 0.25
CA MET A 256 -21.74 -5.89 1.04
C MET A 256 -23.18 -5.41 0.76
N GLY A 257 -23.96 -6.14 -0.05
CA GLY A 257 -25.37 -5.83 -0.32
C GLY A 257 -25.60 -4.86 -1.48
N ILE A 258 -24.57 -4.52 -2.26
CA ILE A 258 -24.75 -3.66 -3.45
C ILE A 258 -25.40 -4.50 -4.57
N ALA A 259 -26.54 -4.03 -5.05
CA ALA A 259 -27.23 -4.72 -6.14
C ALA A 259 -26.38 -4.71 -7.44
N ASP A 260 -26.39 -5.83 -8.14
CA ASP A 260 -25.62 -6.07 -9.38
C ASP A 260 -25.82 -4.99 -10.44
N TYR A 261 -27.07 -4.57 -10.68
CA TYR A 261 -27.40 -3.53 -11.66
C TYR A 261 -26.87 -2.14 -11.27
N LEU A 262 -26.80 -1.81 -9.98
CA LEU A 262 -26.21 -0.54 -9.50
C LEU A 262 -24.69 -0.58 -9.67
N LEU A 263 -24.09 -1.70 -9.28
CA LEU A 263 -22.66 -1.90 -9.44
C LEU A 263 -22.24 -1.88 -10.90
N ALA A 264 -22.96 -2.61 -11.77
CA ALA A 264 -22.72 -2.62 -13.21
C ALA A 264 -22.82 -1.22 -13.84
N ALA A 265 -23.80 -0.43 -13.44
CA ALA A 265 -23.98 0.93 -13.96
C ALA A 265 -22.89 1.90 -13.48
N GLY A 266 -22.42 1.75 -12.22
CA GLY A 266 -21.45 2.66 -11.59
C GLY A 266 -20.00 2.29 -11.83
N LEU A 267 -19.64 1.01 -11.81
CA LEU A 267 -18.25 0.53 -11.86
C LEU A 267 -17.63 0.73 -13.23
N ARG A 268 -16.44 1.33 -13.28
CA ARG A 268 -15.66 1.54 -14.51
C ARG A 268 -14.45 0.64 -14.61
N GLY A 269 -13.81 0.35 -13.49
CA GLY A 269 -12.65 -0.53 -13.47
C GLY A 269 -12.17 -0.83 -12.07
N VAL A 270 -11.41 -1.92 -11.96
CA VAL A 270 -10.74 -2.35 -10.75
C VAL A 270 -9.28 -2.62 -11.06
N LEU A 271 -8.39 -1.99 -10.29
CA LEU A 271 -6.95 -2.19 -10.34
C LEU A 271 -6.50 -2.97 -9.12
N ALA A 272 -6.14 -4.23 -9.27
CA ALA A 272 -5.49 -4.99 -8.21
C ALA A 272 -3.97 -4.72 -8.21
N GLN A 273 -3.39 -4.60 -7.02
CA GLN A 273 -2.00 -4.19 -6.85
C GLN A 273 -1.28 -4.97 -5.75
N ARG A 274 -0.02 -5.32 -6.01
CA ARG A 274 0.93 -5.90 -5.04
C ARG A 274 2.27 -5.18 -5.15
N LEU A 275 3.08 -5.24 -4.09
CA LEU A 275 4.46 -4.74 -4.12
C LEU A 275 5.45 -5.90 -4.01
N LEU A 276 6.43 -5.88 -4.91
CA LEU A 276 7.62 -6.73 -4.88
C LEU A 276 8.85 -5.88 -4.60
N ARG A 277 9.89 -6.48 -4.03
CA ARG A 277 11.18 -5.80 -3.86
C ARG A 277 11.96 -5.82 -5.18
N ARG A 278 12.77 -4.79 -5.37
CA ARG A 278 13.72 -4.71 -6.47
C ARG A 278 15.05 -5.32 -6.05
N PRO A 279 15.69 -6.16 -6.88
CA PRO A 279 17.03 -6.62 -6.60
C PRO A 279 17.97 -5.40 -6.54
N CYS A 280 18.93 -5.46 -5.63
CA CYS A 280 19.93 -4.41 -5.49
C CYS A 280 20.80 -4.32 -6.75
N ARG A 281 20.89 -3.14 -7.33
CA ARG A 281 21.66 -2.90 -8.57
C ARG A 281 23.17 -3.19 -8.44
N TYR A 282 23.69 -3.26 -7.22
CA TYR A 282 25.11 -3.48 -6.96
C TYR A 282 25.48 -4.94 -6.75
N CYS A 283 24.53 -5.79 -6.33
CA CYS A 283 24.77 -7.20 -6.06
C CYS A 283 23.74 -8.13 -6.70
N GLY A 284 22.82 -7.61 -7.49
CA GLY A 284 21.95 -8.44 -8.33
C GLY A 284 22.74 -8.97 -9.53
N GLU A 285 22.74 -10.28 -9.75
CA GLU A 285 23.46 -10.95 -10.83
C GLU A 285 22.50 -11.70 -11.75
N ARG A 286 22.69 -11.60 -13.06
CA ARG A 286 21.91 -12.39 -14.04
C ARG A 286 22.49 -13.80 -14.14
N ARG A 287 21.62 -14.80 -14.03
CA ARG A 287 21.95 -16.20 -14.24
C ARG A 287 20.87 -16.93 -15.05
N LEU A 288 21.16 -18.11 -15.52
CA LEU A 288 20.12 -18.96 -16.10
C LEU A 288 19.15 -19.42 -15.00
N ALA A 289 17.86 -19.42 -15.34
CA ALA A 289 16.83 -19.97 -14.48
C ALA A 289 17.02 -21.48 -14.31
N THR A 290 16.74 -21.98 -13.13
CA THR A 290 16.68 -23.44 -12.86
C THR A 290 15.41 -24.04 -13.47
N ALA A 291 15.37 -25.36 -13.64
CA ALA A 291 14.17 -26.05 -14.13
C ALA A 291 12.92 -25.77 -13.26
N ALA A 292 13.08 -25.69 -11.93
CA ALA A 292 11.99 -25.37 -11.01
C ALA A 292 11.49 -23.93 -11.19
N GLU A 293 12.39 -22.97 -11.41
CA GLU A 293 12.01 -21.59 -11.67
C GLU A 293 11.32 -21.45 -13.03
N LEU A 294 11.81 -22.13 -14.07
CA LEU A 294 11.17 -22.16 -15.38
C LEU A 294 9.75 -22.70 -15.28
N GLN A 295 9.57 -23.84 -14.62
CA GLN A 295 8.26 -24.44 -14.40
C GLN A 295 7.32 -23.47 -13.63
N TYR A 296 7.83 -22.83 -12.58
CA TYR A 296 7.06 -21.84 -11.81
C TYR A 296 6.65 -20.62 -12.64
N LEU A 297 7.51 -20.20 -13.58
CA LEU A 297 7.25 -19.10 -14.51
C LEU A 297 6.38 -19.52 -15.71
N GLY A 298 5.94 -20.78 -15.78
CA GLY A 298 5.11 -21.31 -16.87
C GLY A 298 5.87 -21.64 -18.16
N TYR A 299 7.19 -21.87 -18.06
CA TYR A 299 8.06 -22.20 -19.19
C TYR A 299 8.53 -23.66 -19.15
N SER A 300 8.96 -24.15 -20.30
CA SER A 300 9.53 -25.51 -20.42
C SER A 300 10.89 -25.60 -19.70
N ALA A 301 11.18 -26.75 -19.08
CA ALA A 301 12.38 -26.93 -18.27
C ALA A 301 13.71 -26.85 -19.06
N ASP A 302 13.64 -26.94 -20.38
CA ASP A 302 14.75 -26.87 -21.33
C ASP A 302 14.98 -25.46 -21.92
N GLU A 303 14.09 -24.51 -21.60
CA GLU A 303 14.26 -23.12 -22.03
C GLU A 303 15.44 -22.45 -21.33
N LYS A 304 16.09 -21.54 -22.05
CA LYS A 304 17.26 -20.78 -21.55
C LYS A 304 16.88 -19.33 -21.25
N LEU A 305 16.16 -19.13 -20.15
CA LEU A 305 15.77 -17.80 -19.69
C LEU A 305 16.73 -17.30 -18.61
N GLN A 306 16.99 -15.99 -18.61
CA GLN A 306 17.77 -15.33 -17.59
C GLN A 306 16.88 -14.71 -16.53
N VAL A 307 17.23 -14.94 -15.28
CA VAL A 307 16.61 -14.31 -14.10
C VAL A 307 17.70 -13.61 -13.28
N VAL A 308 17.28 -12.69 -12.40
CA VAL A 308 18.20 -12.05 -11.47
C VAL A 308 18.18 -12.77 -10.14
N GLN A 309 19.38 -13.04 -9.61
CA GLN A 309 19.60 -13.52 -8.25
C GLN A 309 20.09 -12.36 -7.36
N ALA A 310 19.51 -12.22 -6.18
CA ALA A 310 19.90 -11.22 -5.18
C ALA A 310 20.84 -11.85 -4.16
N HIS A 311 22.04 -11.25 -3.95
CA HIS A 311 23.07 -11.82 -3.07
C HIS A 311 23.15 -11.13 -1.70
N GLY A 312 23.16 -9.80 -1.69
CA GLY A 312 23.42 -9.00 -0.49
C GLY A 312 24.79 -8.32 -0.54
N CYS A 313 24.83 -7.05 -0.19
CA CYS A 313 26.05 -6.24 -0.10
C CYS A 313 25.83 -5.07 0.89
N GLU A 314 26.86 -4.26 1.11
CA GLU A 314 26.78 -3.08 1.99
C GLU A 314 25.70 -2.08 1.55
N HIS A 315 25.53 -1.87 0.23
CA HIS A 315 24.53 -0.94 -0.31
C HIS A 315 23.08 -1.33 -0.02
N CYS A 316 22.80 -2.60 0.16
CA CYS A 316 21.47 -3.10 0.52
C CYS A 316 21.43 -3.66 1.96
N HIS A 317 22.42 -3.36 2.77
CA HIS A 317 22.54 -3.86 4.14
C HIS A 317 22.38 -5.37 4.25
N GLY A 318 22.99 -6.12 3.30
CA GLY A 318 22.98 -7.58 3.28
C GLY A 318 21.70 -8.24 2.75
N THR A 319 20.66 -7.47 2.44
CA THR A 319 19.34 -8.01 2.06
C THR A 319 19.25 -8.54 0.63
N GLY A 320 20.11 -8.07 -0.26
CA GLY A 320 20.01 -8.33 -1.70
C GLY A 320 19.00 -7.45 -2.43
N TYR A 321 18.19 -6.66 -1.73
CA TYR A 321 17.11 -5.86 -2.30
C TYR A 321 17.17 -4.40 -1.85
N ARG A 322 16.67 -3.50 -2.70
CA ARG A 322 16.53 -2.07 -2.36
C ARG A 322 15.41 -1.43 -3.16
N GLY A 323 14.39 -0.95 -2.45
CA GLY A 323 13.20 -0.35 -3.03
C GLY A 323 12.20 -1.39 -3.51
N ARG A 324 11.05 -0.92 -3.97
CA ARG A 324 9.91 -1.73 -4.36
C ARG A 324 9.43 -1.36 -5.76
N LEU A 325 8.70 -2.26 -6.38
CA LEU A 325 7.95 -2.05 -7.60
C LEU A 325 6.53 -2.61 -7.42
N ALA A 326 5.58 -2.06 -8.15
CA ALA A 326 4.21 -2.54 -8.11
C ALA A 326 3.94 -3.55 -9.24
N LEU A 327 3.10 -4.53 -8.94
CA LEU A 327 2.40 -5.37 -9.91
C LEU A 327 1.00 -4.84 -10.08
N HIS A 328 0.48 -4.94 -11.31
CA HIS A 328 -0.83 -4.42 -11.66
C HIS A 328 -1.65 -5.42 -12.47
N GLU A 329 -2.87 -5.63 -12.02
CA GLU A 329 -3.92 -6.34 -12.73
C GLU A 329 -5.10 -5.39 -12.89
N LEU A 330 -5.48 -5.07 -14.13
CA LEU A 330 -6.53 -4.11 -14.42
C LEU A 330 -7.69 -4.78 -15.16
N VAL A 331 -8.87 -4.73 -14.57
CA VAL A 331 -10.13 -5.13 -15.21
C VAL A 331 -10.96 -3.87 -15.52
N VAL A 332 -11.35 -3.72 -16.78
CA VAL A 332 -12.18 -2.60 -17.25
C VAL A 332 -13.62 -3.10 -17.43
N PHE A 333 -14.57 -2.36 -16.88
CA PHE A 333 -16.00 -2.69 -16.95
C PHE A 333 -16.66 -1.91 -18.09
N ASP A 334 -16.51 -2.44 -19.32
CA ASP A 334 -17.23 -1.96 -20.49
C ASP A 334 -18.69 -2.47 -20.51
N LYS A 335 -19.43 -2.11 -21.55
CA LYS A 335 -20.85 -2.51 -21.69
C LYS A 335 -21.07 -4.03 -21.63
N ARG A 336 -20.10 -4.83 -22.13
CA ARG A 336 -20.22 -6.28 -22.11
C ARG A 336 -20.03 -6.85 -20.73
N MET A 337 -19.00 -6.40 -20.01
CA MET A 337 -18.75 -6.75 -18.61
C MET A 337 -19.93 -6.34 -17.71
N GLN A 338 -20.50 -5.15 -17.93
CA GLN A 338 -21.68 -4.68 -17.21
C GLN A 338 -22.90 -5.59 -17.44
N GLN A 339 -23.14 -6.02 -18.70
CA GLN A 339 -24.22 -6.97 -19.00
C GLN A 339 -24.02 -8.32 -18.34
N LEU A 340 -22.80 -8.85 -18.34
CA LEU A 340 -22.47 -10.11 -17.68
C LEU A 340 -22.76 -10.01 -16.18
N LEU A 341 -22.35 -8.92 -15.55
CA LEU A 341 -22.57 -8.70 -14.13
C LEU A 341 -24.08 -8.65 -13.77
N VAL A 342 -24.88 -7.92 -14.54
CA VAL A 342 -26.34 -7.85 -14.34
C VAL A 342 -27.01 -9.21 -14.56
N ASN A 343 -26.47 -10.05 -15.46
CA ASN A 343 -27.01 -11.39 -15.74
C ASN A 343 -26.55 -12.43 -14.70
N GLY A 344 -25.81 -12.04 -13.66
CA GLY A 344 -25.32 -12.94 -12.61
C GLY A 344 -24.19 -13.86 -13.10
N ALA A 345 -23.36 -13.39 -14.03
CA ALA A 345 -22.20 -14.14 -14.51
C ALA A 345 -21.26 -14.50 -13.34
N ASP A 346 -20.72 -15.70 -13.40
CA ASP A 346 -19.73 -16.16 -12.45
C ASP A 346 -18.32 -15.57 -12.71
N GLU A 347 -17.39 -15.84 -11.80
CA GLU A 347 -16.02 -15.35 -11.88
C GLU A 347 -15.32 -15.79 -13.15
N ALA A 348 -15.51 -17.04 -13.58
CA ALA A 348 -14.88 -17.60 -14.77
C ALA A 348 -15.36 -16.89 -16.05
N GLU A 349 -16.66 -16.57 -16.14
CA GLU A 349 -17.26 -15.84 -17.25
C GLU A 349 -16.73 -14.41 -17.32
N LEU A 350 -16.62 -13.72 -16.17
CA LEU A 350 -16.06 -12.37 -16.10
C LEU A 350 -14.57 -12.37 -16.48
N LEU A 351 -13.78 -13.33 -16.01
CA LEU A 351 -12.37 -13.49 -16.37
C LEU A 351 -12.21 -13.81 -17.86
N GLN A 352 -13.06 -14.68 -18.42
CA GLN A 352 -13.04 -14.99 -19.84
C GLN A 352 -13.26 -13.74 -20.70
N GLU A 353 -14.20 -12.88 -20.32
CA GLU A 353 -14.45 -11.64 -21.02
C GLU A 353 -13.30 -10.64 -20.84
N ALA A 354 -12.75 -10.52 -19.62
CA ALA A 354 -11.59 -9.68 -19.35
C ALA A 354 -10.37 -10.10 -20.21
N ARG A 355 -10.14 -11.42 -20.38
CA ARG A 355 -9.08 -11.95 -21.26
C ARG A 355 -9.24 -11.51 -22.71
N LYS A 356 -10.48 -11.49 -23.24
CA LYS A 356 -10.73 -10.97 -24.61
C LYS A 356 -10.40 -9.50 -24.76
N GLN A 357 -10.52 -8.74 -23.67
CA GLN A 357 -10.14 -7.33 -23.61
C GLN A 357 -8.63 -7.13 -23.38
N GLY A 358 -7.82 -8.19 -23.34
CA GLY A 358 -6.38 -8.12 -23.09
C GLY A 358 -5.99 -7.96 -21.62
N TRP A 359 -6.85 -8.39 -20.70
CA TRP A 359 -6.50 -8.47 -19.28
C TRP A 359 -5.30 -9.40 -19.06
N ARG A 360 -4.46 -9.00 -18.10
CA ARG A 360 -3.34 -9.79 -17.62
C ARG A 360 -3.42 -9.91 -16.10
N SER A 361 -3.27 -11.12 -15.60
CA SER A 361 -3.24 -11.39 -14.15
C SER A 361 -2.02 -10.74 -13.48
N LEU A 362 -2.08 -10.61 -12.15
CA LEU A 362 -0.90 -10.22 -11.35
C LEU A 362 0.28 -11.14 -11.59
N TYR A 363 0.03 -12.43 -11.82
CA TYR A 363 1.08 -13.41 -12.15
C TYR A 363 1.73 -13.10 -13.50
N ALA A 364 0.95 -12.85 -14.54
CA ALA A 364 1.48 -12.53 -15.86
C ALA A 364 2.34 -11.23 -15.84
N ASP A 365 1.92 -10.21 -15.10
CA ASP A 365 2.71 -8.99 -14.90
C ASP A 365 3.98 -9.27 -14.10
N ALA A 366 3.92 -10.14 -13.09
CA ALA A 366 5.07 -10.55 -12.29
C ALA A 366 6.11 -11.31 -13.13
N VAL A 367 5.67 -12.29 -13.93
CA VAL A 367 6.55 -13.03 -14.85
C VAL A 367 7.27 -12.08 -15.81
N ALA A 368 6.55 -11.16 -16.43
CA ALA A 368 7.15 -10.16 -17.32
C ALA A 368 8.24 -9.35 -16.61
N LYS A 369 8.01 -8.93 -15.35
CA LYS A 369 8.96 -8.16 -14.55
C LYS A 369 10.17 -8.97 -14.08
N VAL A 370 10.00 -10.27 -13.83
CA VAL A 370 11.14 -11.20 -13.57
C VAL A 370 12.03 -11.32 -14.80
N LEU A 371 11.46 -11.54 -15.97
CA LEU A 371 12.22 -11.65 -17.22
C LEU A 371 12.95 -10.36 -17.60
N GLN A 372 12.39 -9.23 -17.27
CA GLN A 372 13.05 -7.91 -17.39
C GLN A 372 14.19 -7.71 -16.36
N GLY A 373 14.24 -8.54 -15.31
CA GLY A 373 15.19 -8.40 -14.21
C GLY A 373 14.81 -7.30 -13.21
N ALA A 374 13.57 -6.85 -13.23
CA ALA A 374 13.05 -5.82 -12.32
C ALA A 374 12.77 -6.37 -10.91
N THR A 375 12.52 -7.68 -10.79
CA THR A 375 12.36 -8.43 -9.55
C THR A 375 12.93 -9.84 -9.71
N THR A 376 12.78 -10.70 -8.70
CA THR A 376 13.30 -12.06 -8.69
C THR A 376 12.20 -13.10 -8.53
N VAL A 377 12.47 -14.37 -8.86
CA VAL A 377 11.51 -15.48 -8.67
C VAL A 377 11.21 -15.67 -7.19
N GLU A 378 12.23 -15.52 -6.32
CA GLU A 378 12.08 -15.64 -4.86
C GLU A 378 11.08 -14.61 -4.30
N GLU A 379 11.00 -13.42 -4.90
CA GLU A 379 10.00 -12.43 -4.48
C GLU A 379 8.57 -12.84 -4.85
N LEU A 380 8.37 -13.48 -6.00
CA LEU A 380 7.07 -14.04 -6.37
C LEU A 380 6.64 -15.11 -5.36
N TRP A 381 7.55 -16.03 -5.03
CA TRP A 381 7.30 -17.07 -4.02
C TRP A 381 6.96 -16.46 -2.66
N ARG A 382 7.73 -15.46 -2.23
CA ARG A 382 7.53 -14.79 -0.93
C ARG A 382 6.15 -14.14 -0.81
N VAL A 383 5.65 -13.56 -1.90
CA VAL A 383 4.36 -12.82 -1.91
C VAL A 383 3.19 -13.76 -2.23
N GLY A 384 3.46 -15.02 -2.60
CA GLY A 384 2.45 -16.01 -2.94
C GLY A 384 1.74 -15.70 -4.27
N ILE A 385 2.48 -15.18 -5.25
CA ILE A 385 1.97 -14.98 -6.61
C ILE A 385 2.10 -16.31 -7.34
N THR A 386 1.01 -17.01 -7.54
CA THR A 386 0.95 -18.31 -8.22
C THR A 386 0.41 -18.20 -9.64
N GLY A 387 0.70 -19.19 -10.47
CA GLY A 387 0.25 -19.21 -11.86
C GLY A 387 -1.26 -19.46 -12.00
N GLU A 388 -1.78 -19.27 -13.19
CA GLU A 388 -3.21 -19.40 -13.54
C GLU A 388 -3.84 -20.78 -13.27
N ALA A 389 -3.07 -21.78 -12.83
CA ALA A 389 -3.61 -23.08 -12.42
C ALA A 389 -4.60 -22.99 -11.25
N ASP A 390 -4.60 -21.87 -10.50
CA ASP A 390 -5.53 -21.63 -9.40
C ASP A 390 -6.84 -20.96 -9.86
N TYR A 391 -6.97 -20.64 -11.17
CA TYR A 391 -8.17 -20.06 -11.80
C TYR A 391 -8.77 -20.94 -12.90
N ALA A 392 -8.44 -22.26 -12.89
CA ALA A 392 -8.95 -23.25 -13.85
C ALA A 392 -10.11 -24.05 -13.26
#